data_2a81c49c51f443856ace0300613a797b
#
_entry.id   2a81c49c51f443856ace0300613a797b
#
_cell.length_a   1.000
_cell.length_b   1.000
_cell.length_c   1.000
_cell.angle_alpha   90.00
_cell.angle_beta   90.00
_cell.angle_gamma   90.00
#
_symmetry.space_group_name_H-M   'P 1'
#
loop_
_entity.id
_entity.type
_entity.pdbx_description
1 polymer ?
#
loop_
_entity_poly.entity_id
_entity_poly.type
_entity_poly.pdbx_seq_one_letter_code
_entity_poly.pdbx_strand_id
1 'polypeptide(L)'
;MLSALRPEALARVRFPLGGLRKPRVREIAAAAGLPVAEKRDSQDLCFLAGTSRERFLARHGGGSERPGEVVDAGGRVLGRHPGHRCFTVGQRRGLGVAAGEPLFVLSTDAAANRVVVGPREALAARTVVLRDVLLNRDGRRVDSVKLRYRSEPLPCRVTAPAGDHAALDVALAEDALGVAPGQTACLMDGDLVVGHGTIAASG
;
A
#
# COMPACT_ATOMS: atom_id res chain seq x y z
N MET A 1 -0.23 7.62 -6.54
CA MET A 1 0.91 8.44 -6.96
C MET A 1 0.53 9.92 -7.07
N LEU A 2 -0.45 10.32 -7.91
CA LEU A 2 -0.87 11.73 -8.02
C LEU A 2 -1.54 12.29 -6.75
N SER A 3 -2.13 11.44 -5.90
CA SER A 3 -2.78 11.83 -4.65
C SER A 3 -1.87 12.56 -3.67
N ALA A 4 -0.56 12.33 -3.76
CA ALA A 4 0.45 12.97 -2.91
C ALA A 4 0.95 14.32 -3.45
N LEU A 5 0.44 14.79 -4.59
CA LEU A 5 0.79 16.08 -5.14
C LEU A 5 -0.09 17.17 -4.54
N ARG A 6 0.54 18.30 -4.19
CA ARG A 6 -0.18 19.50 -3.77
C ARG A 6 -0.95 20.13 -4.95
N PRO A 7 -2.05 20.85 -4.71
CA PRO A 7 -2.87 21.45 -5.77
C PRO A 7 -2.06 22.32 -6.76
N GLU A 8 -1.08 23.07 -6.26
CA GLU A 8 -0.22 23.93 -7.10
C GLU A 8 0.66 23.11 -8.06
N ALA A 9 1.13 21.94 -7.61
CA ALA A 9 1.86 21.01 -8.45
C ALA A 9 0.93 20.36 -9.49
N LEU A 10 -0.27 19.91 -9.07
CA LEU A 10 -1.29 19.33 -9.96
C LEU A 10 -1.70 20.32 -11.07
N ALA A 11 -1.87 21.60 -10.75
CA ALA A 11 -2.23 22.63 -11.73
C ALA A 11 -1.16 22.80 -12.85
N ARG A 12 0.07 22.39 -12.59
CA ARG A 12 1.19 22.47 -13.54
C ARG A 12 1.42 21.18 -14.32
N VAL A 13 0.86 20.05 -13.89
CA VAL A 13 1.00 18.76 -14.58
C VAL A 13 0.29 18.81 -15.93
N ARG A 14 0.93 18.26 -16.96
CA ARG A 14 0.36 18.10 -18.29
C ARG A 14 0.36 16.62 -18.65
N PHE A 15 -0.72 16.17 -19.26
CA PHE A 15 -0.90 14.81 -19.75
C PHE A 15 -1.12 14.84 -21.27
N PRO A 16 -0.06 15.02 -22.09
CA PRO A 16 -0.20 15.21 -23.54
C PRO A 16 -0.92 14.05 -24.23
N LEU A 17 -0.82 12.85 -23.68
CA LEU A 17 -1.44 11.63 -24.23
C LEU A 17 -2.74 11.24 -23.51
N GLY A 18 -3.19 12.05 -22.54
CA GLY A 18 -4.34 11.70 -21.67
C GLY A 18 -5.66 11.47 -22.38
N GLY A 19 -5.87 12.11 -23.53
CA GLY A 19 -7.05 11.92 -24.38
C GLY A 19 -6.94 10.77 -25.39
N LEU A 20 -5.81 10.04 -25.43
CA LEU A 20 -5.55 9.01 -26.42
C LEU A 20 -5.64 7.60 -25.81
N ARG A 21 -6.24 6.67 -26.57
CA ARG A 21 -6.21 5.26 -26.21
C ARG A 21 -4.84 4.65 -26.54
N LYS A 22 -4.41 3.65 -25.79
CA LYS A 22 -3.09 3.00 -25.92
C LYS A 22 -2.72 2.56 -27.36
N PRO A 23 -3.61 1.94 -28.15
CA PRO A 23 -3.29 1.60 -29.53
C PRO A 23 -2.88 2.84 -30.34
N ARG A 24 -3.61 3.96 -30.20
CA ARG A 24 -3.30 5.19 -30.91
C ARG A 24 -1.95 5.79 -30.50
N VAL A 25 -1.60 5.69 -29.19
CA VAL A 25 -0.26 6.12 -28.71
C VAL A 25 0.83 5.28 -29.35
N ARG A 26 0.63 3.97 -29.51
CA ARG A 26 1.59 3.07 -30.18
C ARG A 26 1.75 3.39 -31.67
N GLU A 27 0.65 3.66 -32.38
CA GLU A 27 0.68 4.08 -33.79
C GLU A 27 1.51 5.37 -33.96
N ILE A 28 1.28 6.37 -33.10
CA ILE A 28 2.04 7.64 -33.12
C ILE A 28 3.52 7.36 -32.85
N ALA A 29 3.84 6.52 -31.87
CA ALA A 29 5.21 6.16 -31.54
C ALA A 29 5.91 5.43 -32.71
N ALA A 30 5.20 4.50 -33.36
CA ALA A 30 5.72 3.79 -34.55
C ALA A 30 5.93 4.75 -35.72
N ALA A 31 4.97 5.63 -36.01
CA ALA A 31 5.10 6.62 -37.06
C ALA A 31 6.26 7.60 -36.82
N ALA A 32 6.56 7.88 -35.54
CA ALA A 32 7.72 8.70 -35.14
C ALA A 32 9.04 7.91 -35.07
N GLY A 33 9.06 6.64 -35.46
CA GLY A 33 10.26 5.79 -35.42
C GLY A 33 10.80 5.47 -34.04
N LEU A 34 9.94 5.56 -32.98
CA LEU A 34 10.38 5.32 -31.61
C LEU A 34 10.54 3.82 -31.35
N PRO A 35 11.71 3.34 -30.87
CA PRO A 35 11.97 1.92 -30.65
C PRO A 35 11.12 1.29 -29.54
N VAL A 36 10.40 2.13 -28.77
CA VAL A 36 9.53 1.70 -27.66
C VAL A 36 8.08 1.46 -28.10
N ALA A 37 7.72 1.67 -29.37
CA ALA A 37 6.35 1.53 -29.87
C ALA A 37 5.74 0.16 -29.56
N GLU A 38 6.53 -0.92 -29.71
CA GLU A 38 6.10 -2.31 -29.46
C GLU A 38 6.44 -2.82 -28.05
N LYS A 39 7.09 -1.98 -27.22
CA LYS A 39 7.46 -2.38 -25.87
C LYS A 39 6.22 -2.73 -25.05
N ARG A 40 6.25 -3.88 -24.39
CA ARG A 40 5.21 -4.30 -23.42
C ARG A 40 5.11 -3.28 -22.29
N ASP A 41 3.90 -3.05 -21.79
CA ASP A 41 3.68 -2.21 -20.63
C ASP A 41 4.43 -2.79 -19.43
N SER A 42 5.14 -1.92 -18.71
CA SER A 42 5.80 -2.34 -17.47
C SER A 42 4.74 -2.69 -16.43
N GLN A 43 4.62 -3.98 -16.12
CA GLN A 43 3.72 -4.49 -15.07
C GLN A 43 4.45 -4.64 -13.74
N ASP A 44 5.79 -4.71 -13.79
CA ASP A 44 6.66 -4.91 -12.64
C ASP A 44 7.44 -3.64 -12.29
N LEU A 45 7.93 -3.60 -11.06
CA LEU A 45 8.84 -2.56 -10.61
C LEU A 45 10.13 -2.64 -11.44
N CYS A 46 10.49 -1.57 -12.14
CA CYS A 46 11.61 -1.54 -13.09
C CYS A 46 12.96 -1.93 -12.45
N PHE A 47 13.12 -1.71 -11.14
CA PHE A 47 14.32 -2.10 -10.40
C PHE A 47 14.36 -3.59 -10.03
N LEU A 48 13.26 -4.32 -10.17
CA LEU A 48 13.23 -5.79 -10.00
C LEU A 48 13.64 -6.53 -11.27
N ALA A 49 13.64 -5.88 -12.44
CA ALA A 49 14.02 -6.35 -13.78
C ALA A 49 14.53 -7.81 -13.84
N GLY A 50 13.61 -8.79 -13.80
CA GLY A 50 13.93 -10.21 -13.89
C GLY A 50 14.51 -10.84 -12.60
N THR A 51 14.55 -10.10 -11.50
CA THR A 51 15.00 -10.57 -10.18
C THR A 51 13.80 -10.71 -9.25
N SER A 52 13.75 -11.77 -8.43
CA SER A 52 12.70 -11.87 -7.43
C SER A 52 12.87 -10.79 -6.34
N ARG A 53 11.76 -10.40 -5.69
CA ARG A 53 11.76 -9.44 -4.59
C ARG A 53 12.74 -9.85 -3.48
N GLU A 54 12.79 -11.15 -3.17
CA GLU A 54 13.70 -11.72 -2.16
C GLU A 54 15.16 -11.49 -2.55
N ARG A 55 15.54 -11.80 -3.80
CA ARG A 55 16.90 -11.57 -4.30
C ARG A 55 17.28 -10.10 -4.33
N PHE A 56 16.32 -9.23 -4.69
CA PHE A 56 16.55 -7.79 -4.65
C PHE A 56 16.79 -7.29 -3.23
N LEU A 57 15.96 -7.70 -2.27
CA LEU A 57 16.12 -7.34 -0.85
C LEU A 57 17.41 -7.89 -0.27
N ALA A 58 17.82 -9.12 -0.62
CA ALA A 58 19.09 -9.68 -0.20
C ALA A 58 20.31 -8.87 -0.68
N ARG A 59 20.23 -8.28 -1.89
CA ARG A 59 21.33 -7.46 -2.44
C ARG A 59 21.34 -6.02 -1.94
N HIS A 60 20.18 -5.42 -1.69
CA HIS A 60 20.03 -3.97 -1.47
C HIS A 60 19.41 -3.63 -0.12
N GLY A 61 18.92 -4.62 0.63
CA GLY A 61 18.17 -4.42 1.88
C GLY A 61 18.99 -4.00 3.09
N GLY A 62 20.31 -3.79 2.96
CA GLY A 62 21.16 -3.17 3.99
C GLY A 62 21.40 -3.99 5.26
N GLY A 63 21.16 -5.29 5.23
CA GLY A 63 21.44 -6.18 6.35
C GLY A 63 21.25 -7.64 5.96
N SER A 64 22.05 -8.53 6.50
CA SER A 64 21.84 -9.96 6.35
C SER A 64 20.43 -10.30 6.82
N GLU A 65 19.61 -10.85 5.93
CA GLU A 65 18.33 -11.43 6.32
C GLU A 65 18.65 -12.53 7.34
N ARG A 66 18.36 -12.25 8.60
CA ARG A 66 18.48 -13.25 9.65
C ARG A 66 17.20 -14.08 9.61
N PRO A 67 17.32 -15.43 9.60
CA PRO A 67 16.14 -16.25 9.79
C PRO A 67 15.42 -15.88 11.09
N GLY A 68 14.12 -15.72 11.00
CA GLY A 68 13.27 -15.39 12.15
C GLY A 68 12.16 -16.42 12.33
N GLU A 69 11.25 -16.14 13.24
CA GLU A 69 10.16 -17.02 13.60
C GLU A 69 8.82 -16.54 13.04
N VAL A 70 8.03 -17.47 12.52
CA VAL A 70 6.60 -17.27 12.27
C VAL A 70 5.86 -17.78 13.51
N VAL A 71 5.11 -16.90 14.16
CA VAL A 71 4.39 -17.20 15.39
C VAL A 71 2.89 -16.92 15.22
N ASP A 72 2.06 -17.62 16.00
CA ASP A 72 0.64 -17.26 16.14
C ASP A 72 0.46 -16.05 17.09
N ALA A 73 -0.78 -15.57 17.23
CA ALA A 73 -1.10 -14.45 18.12
C ALA A 73 -0.79 -14.73 19.60
N GLY A 74 -0.70 -16.01 20.00
CA GLY A 74 -0.31 -16.45 21.34
C GLY A 74 1.21 -16.57 21.52
N GLY A 75 2.00 -16.33 20.49
CA GLY A 75 3.47 -16.43 20.51
C GLY A 75 4.01 -17.84 20.28
N ARG A 76 3.18 -18.84 19.97
CA ARG A 76 3.61 -20.19 19.63
C ARG A 76 4.30 -20.19 18.26
N VAL A 77 5.50 -20.75 18.18
CA VAL A 77 6.26 -20.87 16.94
C VAL A 77 5.60 -21.89 16.00
N LEU A 78 5.24 -21.46 14.80
CA LEU A 78 4.66 -22.28 13.73
C LEU A 78 5.68 -22.64 12.64
N GLY A 79 6.74 -21.85 12.50
CA GLY A 79 7.75 -22.07 11.48
C GLY A 79 8.85 -21.01 11.50
N ARG A 80 9.64 -20.99 10.43
CA ARG A 80 10.74 -20.02 10.24
C ARG A 80 10.61 -19.30 8.90
N HIS A 81 11.16 -18.10 8.84
CA HIS A 81 11.19 -17.28 7.63
C HIS A 81 12.59 -16.71 7.36
N PRO A 82 12.95 -16.37 6.11
CA PRO A 82 14.28 -15.85 5.77
C PRO A 82 14.54 -14.42 6.28
N GLY A 83 13.51 -13.65 6.55
CA GLY A 83 13.56 -12.26 7.03
C GLY A 83 12.18 -11.63 7.05
N HIS A 84 11.83 -10.87 8.09
CA HIS A 84 10.50 -10.26 8.27
C HIS A 84 10.13 -9.28 7.15
N ARG A 85 11.12 -8.65 6.48
CA ARG A 85 10.90 -7.69 5.37
C ARG A 85 10.28 -8.30 4.12
N CYS A 86 10.34 -9.63 3.98
CA CYS A 86 9.70 -10.35 2.89
C CYS A 86 8.19 -10.47 3.06
N PHE A 87 7.65 -10.08 4.22
CA PHE A 87 6.24 -10.23 4.57
C PHE A 87 5.53 -8.88 4.64
N THR A 88 4.25 -8.92 4.30
CA THR A 88 3.38 -7.74 4.34
C THR A 88 2.09 -8.11 5.04
N VAL A 89 1.56 -7.22 5.88
CA VAL A 89 0.26 -7.41 6.57
C VAL A 89 -0.83 -7.76 5.56
N GLY A 90 -1.61 -8.81 5.86
CA GLY A 90 -2.61 -9.38 4.98
C GLY A 90 -2.09 -10.38 3.94
N GLN A 91 -0.79 -10.68 3.91
CA GLN A 91 -0.24 -11.71 3.03
C GLN A 91 -0.68 -13.10 3.49
N ARG A 92 -1.19 -13.93 2.53
CA ARG A 92 -1.63 -15.31 2.76
C ARG A 92 -0.63 -16.33 2.25
N ARG A 93 0.01 -16.06 1.09
CA ARG A 93 0.88 -17.02 0.40
C ARG A 93 2.34 -16.86 0.82
N GLY A 94 3.10 -17.95 0.75
CA GLY A 94 4.54 -17.91 1.01
C GLY A 94 4.92 -17.78 2.50
N LEU A 95 4.04 -18.16 3.43
CA LEU A 95 4.31 -18.11 4.87
C LEU A 95 5.26 -19.22 5.33
N GLY A 96 5.39 -20.31 4.56
CA GLY A 96 6.26 -21.45 4.90
C GLY A 96 5.77 -22.26 6.11
N VAL A 97 4.50 -22.10 6.51
CA VAL A 97 3.89 -22.84 7.62
C VAL A 97 2.73 -23.68 7.10
N ALA A 98 2.59 -24.88 7.65
CA ALA A 98 1.44 -25.76 7.44
C ALA A 98 0.48 -25.60 8.62
N ALA A 99 -0.74 -25.16 8.32
CA ALA A 99 -1.82 -25.04 9.30
C ALA A 99 -3.09 -25.64 8.69
N GLY A 100 -3.97 -26.15 9.55
CA GLY A 100 -5.25 -26.72 9.14
C GLY A 100 -6.22 -25.69 8.52
N GLU A 101 -5.97 -24.41 8.72
CA GLU A 101 -6.76 -23.28 8.23
C GLU A 101 -5.87 -22.23 7.57
N PRO A 102 -6.45 -21.36 6.70
CA PRO A 102 -5.71 -20.29 6.06
C PRO A 102 -5.22 -19.26 7.06
N LEU A 103 -3.89 -19.04 7.12
CA LEU A 103 -3.27 -18.00 7.94
C LEU A 103 -2.90 -16.78 7.11
N PHE A 104 -2.92 -15.63 7.77
CA PHE A 104 -2.58 -14.32 7.21
C PHE A 104 -1.55 -13.63 8.10
N VAL A 105 -0.65 -12.86 7.52
CA VAL A 105 0.27 -12.01 8.29
C VAL A 105 -0.55 -10.93 8.99
N LEU A 106 -0.53 -10.92 10.31
CA LEU A 106 -1.20 -9.92 11.15
C LEU A 106 -0.28 -8.74 11.43
N SER A 107 0.99 -9.04 11.75
CA SER A 107 2.01 -8.01 11.99
C SER A 107 3.41 -8.55 11.73
N THR A 108 4.37 -7.62 11.63
CA THR A 108 5.81 -7.93 11.55
C THR A 108 6.52 -7.14 12.64
N ASP A 109 7.32 -7.82 13.45
CA ASP A 109 8.18 -7.22 14.47
C ASP A 109 9.63 -7.23 13.98
N ALA A 110 10.13 -6.05 13.65
CA ALA A 110 11.49 -5.88 13.16
C ALA A 110 12.55 -6.10 14.27
N ALA A 111 12.23 -5.74 15.50
CA ALA A 111 13.17 -5.85 16.62
C ALA A 111 13.36 -7.31 17.03
N ALA A 112 12.27 -8.07 17.15
CA ALA A 112 12.30 -9.49 17.44
C ALA A 112 12.53 -10.37 16.20
N ASN A 113 12.53 -9.80 14.99
CA ASN A 113 12.56 -10.49 13.71
C ASN A 113 11.49 -11.60 13.63
N ARG A 114 10.25 -11.24 13.96
CA ARG A 114 9.10 -12.14 14.00
C ARG A 114 8.03 -11.72 13.02
N VAL A 115 7.30 -12.71 12.52
CA VAL A 115 6.09 -12.54 11.71
C VAL A 115 4.94 -13.19 12.47
N VAL A 116 3.97 -12.38 12.89
CA VAL A 116 2.77 -12.87 13.59
C VAL A 116 1.73 -13.20 12.54
N VAL A 117 1.16 -14.40 12.63
CA VAL A 117 0.12 -14.87 11.72
C VAL A 117 -1.13 -15.30 12.48
N GLY A 118 -2.29 -15.25 11.82
CA GLY A 118 -3.55 -15.65 12.40
C GLY A 118 -4.68 -15.72 11.37
N PRO A 119 -5.92 -15.94 11.82
CA PRO A 119 -7.08 -15.99 10.95
C PRO A 119 -7.36 -14.63 10.31
N ARG A 120 -8.12 -14.63 9.20
CA ARG A 120 -8.41 -13.43 8.42
C ARG A 120 -9.13 -12.35 9.23
N GLU A 121 -10.01 -12.76 10.12
CA GLU A 121 -10.85 -11.90 10.97
C GLU A 121 -10.00 -11.06 11.92
N ALA A 122 -8.84 -11.55 12.32
CA ALA A 122 -7.88 -10.80 13.15
C ALA A 122 -7.19 -9.64 12.41
N LEU A 123 -7.44 -9.49 11.10
CA LEU A 123 -6.99 -8.34 10.32
C LEU A 123 -8.01 -7.19 10.31
N ALA A 124 -9.18 -7.37 10.91
CA ALA A 124 -10.22 -6.35 10.92
C ALA A 124 -9.77 -5.13 11.73
N ALA A 125 -9.96 -3.95 11.14
CA ALA A 125 -9.65 -2.67 11.78
C ALA A 125 -10.78 -1.68 11.54
N ARG A 126 -11.16 -0.94 12.57
CA ARG A 126 -12.17 0.15 12.53
C ARG A 126 -11.55 1.54 12.57
N THR A 127 -10.29 1.62 12.90
CA THR A 127 -9.55 2.88 12.94
C THR A 127 -8.25 2.76 12.18
N VAL A 128 -7.91 3.78 11.40
CA VAL A 128 -6.63 3.88 10.70
C VAL A 128 -5.95 5.16 11.13
N VAL A 129 -4.76 5.03 11.70
CA VAL A 129 -3.91 6.18 12.04
C VAL A 129 -3.04 6.51 10.83
N LEU A 130 -3.15 7.74 10.36
CA LEU A 130 -2.32 8.27 9.28
C LEU A 130 -1.26 9.20 9.87
N ARG A 131 -0.09 9.24 9.25
CA ARG A 131 0.97 10.23 9.50
C ARG A 131 1.29 10.99 8.22
N ASP A 132 1.94 12.12 8.36
CA ASP A 132 2.33 12.99 7.23
C ASP A 132 1.12 13.30 6.32
N VAL A 133 0.04 13.78 6.94
CA VAL A 133 -1.25 13.96 6.27
C VAL A 133 -1.36 15.35 5.66
N LEU A 134 -1.81 15.43 4.43
CA LEU A 134 -2.27 16.66 3.82
C LEU A 134 -3.78 16.57 3.54
N LEU A 135 -4.55 17.52 4.08
CA LEU A 135 -5.94 17.74 3.73
C LEU A 135 -6.04 19.02 2.89
N ASN A 136 -6.44 18.87 1.63
CA ASN A 136 -6.69 20.02 0.73
C ASN A 136 -8.04 20.69 0.99
N ARG A 137 -8.90 20.05 1.79
CA ARG A 137 -10.22 20.53 2.22
C ARG A 137 -10.47 20.11 3.67
N ASP A 138 -11.47 20.75 4.31
CA ASP A 138 -11.92 20.36 5.65
C ASP A 138 -12.25 18.86 5.71
N GLY A 139 -11.75 18.16 6.73
CA GLY A 139 -11.89 16.73 6.90
C GLY A 139 -13.35 16.24 7.00
N ARG A 140 -14.28 17.12 7.43
CA ARG A 140 -15.72 16.80 7.44
C ARG A 140 -16.29 16.54 6.06
N ARG A 141 -15.57 16.91 4.99
CA ARG A 141 -15.94 16.58 3.61
C ARG A 141 -15.43 15.21 3.16
N VAL A 142 -14.58 14.58 3.94
CA VAL A 142 -14.12 13.23 3.65
C VAL A 142 -15.24 12.25 3.96
N ASP A 143 -15.73 11.58 2.92
CA ASP A 143 -16.77 10.56 3.03
C ASP A 143 -16.21 9.14 2.98
N SER A 144 -15.03 8.98 2.37
CA SER A 144 -14.43 7.66 2.19
C SER A 144 -12.90 7.70 2.14
N VAL A 145 -12.27 6.55 2.40
CA VAL A 145 -10.83 6.37 2.32
C VAL A 145 -10.46 5.16 1.47
N LYS A 146 -9.51 5.34 0.57
CA LYS A 146 -8.93 4.26 -0.23
C LYS A 146 -7.57 3.87 0.34
N LEU A 147 -7.49 2.67 0.90
CA LEU A 147 -6.31 2.17 1.62
C LEU A 147 -5.34 1.37 0.73
N ARG A 148 -5.79 0.95 -0.47
CA ARG A 148 -4.99 0.20 -1.44
C ARG A 148 -5.34 0.59 -2.86
N TYR A 149 -4.41 0.45 -3.79
CA TYR A 149 -4.57 0.84 -5.20
C TYR A 149 -5.80 0.22 -5.89
N ARG A 150 -6.09 -1.07 -5.63
CA ARG A 150 -7.19 -1.80 -6.28
C ARG A 150 -8.36 -2.12 -5.34
N SER A 151 -8.42 -1.50 -4.16
CA SER A 151 -9.56 -1.67 -3.26
C SER A 151 -10.66 -0.66 -3.58
N GLU A 152 -11.89 -1.00 -3.25
CA GLU A 152 -12.97 -0.03 -3.16
C GLU A 152 -12.69 0.95 -2.01
N PRO A 153 -13.12 2.22 -2.13
CA PRO A 153 -13.11 3.15 -1.01
C PRO A 153 -14.00 2.65 0.12
N LEU A 154 -13.56 2.82 1.36
CA LEU A 154 -14.34 2.48 2.56
C LEU A 154 -14.96 3.74 3.14
N PRO A 155 -16.25 3.75 3.47
CA PRO A 155 -16.87 4.89 4.15
C PRO A 155 -16.17 5.20 5.45
N CYS A 156 -15.88 6.48 5.69
CA CYS A 156 -15.14 6.90 6.88
C CYS A 156 -15.53 8.30 7.35
N ARG A 157 -15.02 8.67 8.51
CA ARG A 157 -15.13 10.02 9.08
C ARG A 157 -13.76 10.52 9.51
N VAL A 158 -13.55 11.81 9.23
CA VAL A 158 -12.35 12.54 9.61
C VAL A 158 -12.77 13.88 10.22
N THR A 159 -12.17 14.25 11.34
CA THR A 159 -12.44 15.55 11.99
C THR A 159 -11.13 16.29 12.14
N ALA A 160 -10.80 17.09 11.14
CA ALA A 160 -9.62 17.96 11.14
C ALA A 160 -9.83 19.09 10.12
N PRO A 161 -9.28 20.29 10.33
CA PRO A 161 -9.31 21.35 9.33
C PRO A 161 -8.43 21.01 8.13
N ALA A 162 -8.59 21.75 7.03
CA ALA A 162 -7.65 21.69 5.91
C ALA A 162 -6.25 22.07 6.35
N GLY A 163 -5.23 21.44 5.76
CA GLY A 163 -3.82 21.72 6.06
C GLY A 163 -2.98 20.46 6.26
N ASP A 164 -1.77 20.66 6.74
CA ASP A 164 -0.82 19.60 7.07
C ASP A 164 -1.03 19.13 8.53
N HIS A 165 -1.04 17.80 8.74
CA HIS A 165 -1.15 17.18 10.06
C HIS A 165 -0.07 16.13 10.24
N ALA A 166 0.61 16.13 11.38
CA ALA A 166 1.60 15.13 11.72
C ALA A 166 0.96 13.73 11.87
N ALA A 167 -0.24 13.68 12.45
CA ALA A 167 -1.04 12.48 12.59
C ALA A 167 -2.54 12.79 12.47
N LEU A 168 -3.33 11.80 12.05
CA LEU A 168 -4.77 11.91 11.89
C LEU A 168 -5.43 10.54 12.01
N ASP A 169 -6.49 10.46 12.81
CA ASP A 169 -7.30 9.26 12.95
C ASP A 169 -8.44 9.27 11.93
N VAL A 170 -8.61 8.15 11.25
CA VAL A 170 -9.69 7.89 10.30
C VAL A 170 -10.57 6.80 10.90
N ALA A 171 -11.81 7.16 11.28
CA ALA A 171 -12.80 6.21 11.77
C ALA A 171 -13.55 5.59 10.59
N LEU A 172 -13.49 4.28 10.46
CA LEU A 172 -14.13 3.52 9.37
C LEU A 172 -15.56 3.13 9.79
N ALA A 173 -16.49 3.18 8.85
CA ALA A 173 -17.86 2.72 9.07
C ALA A 173 -18.00 1.20 9.05
N GLU A 174 -17.04 0.51 8.43
CA GLU A 174 -16.98 -0.96 8.32
C GLU A 174 -15.56 -1.48 8.50
N ASP A 175 -15.40 -2.79 8.68
CA ASP A 175 -14.10 -3.40 8.91
C ASP A 175 -13.20 -3.37 7.67
N ALA A 176 -12.03 -2.76 7.81
CA ALA A 176 -10.97 -2.86 6.82
C ALA A 176 -10.09 -4.07 7.11
N LEU A 177 -9.95 -4.98 6.15
CA LEU A 177 -9.11 -6.16 6.32
C LEU A 177 -7.70 -5.94 5.80
N GLY A 178 -6.72 -6.11 6.69
CA GLY A 178 -5.31 -6.10 6.33
C GLY A 178 -4.81 -4.71 5.89
N VAL A 179 -5.09 -3.71 6.68
CA VAL A 179 -4.52 -2.36 6.55
C VAL A 179 -3.01 -2.45 6.77
N ALA A 180 -2.22 -2.07 5.77
CA ALA A 180 -0.77 -2.24 5.82
C ALA A 180 -0.05 -0.92 6.11
N PRO A 181 0.71 -0.82 7.21
CA PRO A 181 1.55 0.35 7.49
C PRO A 181 2.53 0.65 6.34
N GLY A 182 2.80 1.93 6.13
CA GLY A 182 3.68 2.43 5.07
C GLY A 182 3.00 2.64 3.71
N GLN A 183 1.76 2.18 3.52
CA GLN A 183 1.00 2.48 2.31
C GLN A 183 0.35 3.86 2.38
N THR A 184 0.10 4.45 1.21
CA THR A 184 -0.62 5.72 1.11
C THR A 184 -2.12 5.47 1.18
N ALA A 185 -2.80 6.14 2.12
CA ALA A 185 -4.24 6.29 2.14
C ALA A 185 -4.65 7.54 1.34
N CYS A 186 -5.68 7.41 0.49
CA CYS A 186 -6.29 8.54 -0.20
C CYS A 186 -7.63 8.86 0.46
N LEU A 187 -7.79 10.09 0.94
CA LEU A 187 -9.00 10.60 1.54
C LEU A 187 -9.86 11.24 0.43
N MET A 188 -11.13 10.86 0.36
CA MET A 188 -12.00 11.17 -0.78
C MET A 188 -13.27 11.91 -0.34
N ASP A 189 -13.81 12.73 -1.26
CA ASP A 189 -15.12 13.37 -1.23
C ASP A 189 -15.79 12.96 -2.56
N GLY A 190 -16.58 11.88 -2.55
CA GLY A 190 -17.01 11.19 -3.75
C GLY A 190 -15.83 10.70 -4.59
N ASP A 191 -15.76 11.13 -5.84
CA ASP A 191 -14.66 10.77 -6.76
C ASP A 191 -13.41 11.68 -6.64
N LEU A 192 -13.46 12.69 -5.78
CA LEU A 192 -12.36 13.65 -5.63
C LEU A 192 -11.41 13.21 -4.52
N VAL A 193 -10.11 13.17 -4.82
CA VAL A 193 -9.09 13.04 -3.79
C VAL A 193 -8.91 14.40 -3.11
N VAL A 194 -9.31 14.48 -1.83
CA VAL A 194 -9.26 15.71 -1.03
C VAL A 194 -8.14 15.70 0.01
N GLY A 195 -7.44 14.58 0.14
CA GLY A 195 -6.30 14.46 1.03
C GLY A 195 -5.58 13.14 0.87
N HIS A 196 -4.44 13.03 1.53
CA HIS A 196 -3.68 11.78 1.64
C HIS A 196 -2.88 11.74 2.92
N GLY A 197 -2.43 10.55 3.29
CA GLY A 197 -1.49 10.33 4.39
C GLY A 197 -0.84 8.97 4.25
N THR A 198 0.19 8.71 5.04
CA THR A 198 0.83 7.40 5.13
C THR A 198 0.22 6.63 6.29
N ILE A 199 -0.22 5.41 6.06
CA ILE A 199 -0.74 4.53 7.11
C ILE A 199 0.37 4.25 8.13
N ALA A 200 0.13 4.61 9.39
CA ALA A 200 1.04 4.36 10.51
C ALA A 200 0.64 3.11 11.29
N ALA A 201 -0.66 2.98 11.60
CA ALA A 201 -1.22 1.87 12.36
C ALA A 201 -2.70 1.66 12.03
N SER A 202 -3.28 0.57 12.50
CA SER A 202 -4.71 0.26 12.45
C SER A 202 -5.12 -0.53 13.68
N GLY A 203 -6.38 -0.34 14.12
CA GLY A 203 -6.98 -1.01 15.28
C GLY A 203 -8.48 -1.17 15.15
#